data_28a5c0df252f14677d7c7bc2f5e76885
#
_entry.id   28a5c0df252f14677d7c7bc2f5e76885
#
_cell.length_a   1.000
_cell.length_b   1.000
_cell.length_c   1.000
_cell.angle_alpha   90.00
_cell.angle_beta   90.00
_cell.angle_gamma   90.00
#
_symmetry.space_group_name_H-M   'P 1'
#
loop_
_entity.id
_entity.type
_entity.pdbx_description
1 polymer ?
#
loop_
_entity_poly.entity_id
_entity_poly.type
_entity_poly.pdbx_seq_one_letter_code
_entity_poly.pdbx_strand_id
1 'polypeptide(L)'
;MQKAGIKHITGSVISDESIFDTEGVSIKWLREDMGNYYAPGSYGISIFDNMYKLSLQTGAAGTRPVLKGTEPDIPFIRFKNYLKAAPVSSDSAYIIGAPLDDVRYLYGVLPANREAYVLKGDIPDPALYLARYLTDQLQQKGIRVDGSPSCYRIEVEENRWKKGERKEIVTTYSPTLREIASVCNHVSHN
;
A
#
# COMPACT_ATOMS: atom_id res chain seq x y z
N MET A 1 -1.67 17.87 -14.70
CA MET A 1 -1.74 17.17 -15.99
C MET A 1 -2.75 17.80 -16.94
N GLN A 2 -4.07 17.75 -16.69
CA GLN A 2 -5.10 18.35 -17.58
C GLN A 2 -4.90 19.86 -17.80
N LYS A 3 -4.64 20.62 -16.73
CA LYS A 3 -4.34 22.07 -16.83
C LYS A 3 -3.08 22.38 -17.63
N ALA A 4 -2.14 21.44 -17.73
CA ALA A 4 -0.95 21.53 -18.57
C ALA A 4 -1.19 21.04 -20.02
N GLY A 5 -2.44 20.74 -20.39
CA GLY A 5 -2.81 20.29 -21.74
C GLY A 5 -2.39 18.85 -22.10
N ILE A 6 -1.94 18.06 -21.11
CA ILE A 6 -1.50 16.68 -21.36
C ILE A 6 -2.72 15.78 -21.47
N LYS A 7 -2.89 15.13 -22.62
CA LYS A 7 -3.98 14.20 -22.92
C LYS A 7 -3.49 12.76 -23.14
N HIS A 8 -2.20 12.58 -23.40
CA HIS A 8 -1.61 11.29 -23.71
C HIS A 8 -0.17 11.21 -23.20
N ILE A 9 0.17 10.12 -22.56
CA ILE A 9 1.49 9.73 -22.07
C ILE A 9 1.88 8.48 -22.86
N THR A 10 2.88 8.58 -23.72
CA THR A 10 3.35 7.46 -24.58
C THR A 10 4.27 6.49 -23.82
N GLY A 11 4.77 6.89 -22.67
CA GLY A 11 5.57 6.08 -21.75
C GLY A 11 4.79 5.61 -20.55
N SER A 12 5.53 5.30 -19.48
CA SER A 12 5.02 4.82 -18.20
C SER A 12 4.93 5.94 -17.17
N VAL A 13 4.08 5.74 -16.18
CA VAL A 13 4.16 6.45 -14.89
C VAL A 13 5.18 5.72 -14.04
N ILE A 14 6.25 6.38 -13.66
CA ILE A 14 7.32 5.81 -12.85
C ILE A 14 7.45 6.63 -11.58
N SER A 15 7.34 5.96 -10.43
CA SER A 15 7.62 6.57 -9.13
C SER A 15 9.11 6.47 -8.83
N ASP A 16 9.69 7.56 -8.35
CA ASP A 16 11.13 7.65 -8.04
C ASP A 16 11.32 7.71 -6.52
N GLU A 17 11.56 6.55 -5.93
CA GLU A 17 11.84 6.37 -4.50
C GLU A 17 13.32 6.40 -4.15
N SER A 18 14.18 6.79 -5.09
CA SER A 18 15.65 6.70 -4.97
C SER A 18 16.30 7.56 -3.87
N ILE A 19 15.49 8.32 -3.13
CA ILE A 19 15.95 9.08 -1.96
C ILE A 19 16.36 8.16 -0.80
N PHE A 20 15.76 6.96 -0.71
CA PHE A 20 16.14 5.89 0.22
C PHE A 20 16.57 4.66 -0.58
N ASP A 21 17.29 3.74 0.07
CA ASP A 21 17.56 2.43 -0.50
C ASP A 21 16.31 1.54 -0.45
N THR A 22 16.43 0.32 -0.96
CA THR A 22 15.32 -0.64 -1.03
C THR A 22 15.09 -1.41 0.27
N GLU A 23 15.96 -1.25 1.28
CA GLU A 23 15.83 -1.91 2.57
C GLU A 23 14.88 -1.13 3.50
N GLY A 24 13.61 -1.04 3.10
CA GLY A 24 12.59 -0.29 3.84
C GLY A 24 12.24 -0.87 5.22
N VAL A 25 12.58 -2.13 5.48
CA VAL A 25 12.29 -2.83 6.74
C VAL A 25 13.58 -3.40 7.32
N SER A 26 13.87 -3.03 8.58
CA SER A 26 15.07 -3.53 9.28
C SER A 26 15.03 -5.06 9.42
N ILE A 27 16.17 -5.71 9.18
CA ILE A 27 16.34 -7.16 9.42
C ILE A 27 16.11 -7.58 10.88
N LYS A 28 16.07 -6.61 11.81
CA LYS A 28 15.82 -6.85 13.24
C LYS A 28 14.35 -6.80 13.61
N TRP A 29 13.46 -6.44 12.67
CA TRP A 29 12.04 -6.46 12.94
C TRP A 29 11.52 -7.88 13.08
N LEU A 30 10.55 -8.05 13.98
CA LEU A 30 9.95 -9.35 14.19
C LEU A 30 9.11 -9.72 12.97
N ARG A 31 9.24 -10.97 12.54
CA ARG A 31 8.44 -11.49 11.42
C ARG A 31 6.93 -11.36 11.66
N GLU A 32 6.51 -11.46 12.91
CA GLU A 32 5.10 -11.36 13.31
C GLU A 32 4.53 -9.95 13.12
N ASP A 33 5.37 -8.93 13.05
CA ASP A 33 4.95 -7.54 12.82
C ASP A 33 4.76 -7.24 11.33
N MET A 34 5.57 -7.89 10.47
CA MET A 34 5.56 -7.62 9.03
C MET A 34 4.23 -8.03 8.39
N GLY A 35 3.61 -7.11 7.67
CA GLY A 35 2.28 -7.28 7.07
C GLY A 35 1.18 -6.53 7.82
N ASN A 36 1.41 -6.14 9.08
CA ASN A 36 0.45 -5.38 9.87
C ASN A 36 0.64 -3.87 9.68
N TYR A 37 -0.43 -3.12 9.90
CA TYR A 37 -0.51 -1.67 9.65
C TYR A 37 0.47 -0.83 10.47
N TYR A 38 0.96 -1.34 11.59
CA TYR A 38 1.91 -0.64 12.46
C TYR A 38 3.37 -0.89 12.09
N ALA A 39 3.61 -1.71 11.09
CA ALA A 39 4.95 -2.03 10.60
C ALA A 39 5.09 -1.85 9.06
N PRO A 40 4.69 -0.70 8.49
CA PRO A 40 4.68 -0.54 7.03
C PRO A 40 6.06 -0.31 6.41
N GLY A 41 7.11 -0.25 7.18
CA GLY A 41 8.45 0.06 6.69
C GLY A 41 8.66 1.53 6.32
N SER A 42 9.93 1.90 6.12
CA SER A 42 10.35 3.25 5.71
C SER A 42 10.78 3.24 4.25
N TYR A 43 10.01 3.88 3.40
CA TYR A 43 10.25 3.96 1.96
C TYR A 43 10.45 5.41 1.50
N GLY A 44 11.13 5.62 0.38
CA GLY A 44 11.29 6.94 -0.22
C GLY A 44 9.97 7.56 -0.71
N ILE A 45 8.91 6.77 -0.79
CA ILE A 45 7.55 7.20 -1.12
C ILE A 45 6.58 6.64 -0.07
N SER A 46 5.71 7.51 0.44
CA SER A 46 4.58 7.16 1.27
C SER A 46 3.27 7.59 0.62
N ILE A 47 2.28 6.71 0.63
CA ILE A 47 0.93 6.99 0.16
C ILE A 47 -0.08 6.26 1.06
N PHE A 48 -1.15 6.93 1.48
CA PHE A 48 -2.17 6.38 2.38
C PHE A 48 -1.58 5.80 3.68
N ASP A 49 -0.60 6.49 4.27
CA ASP A 49 0.17 6.05 5.45
C ASP A 49 0.81 4.66 5.27
N ASN A 50 1.08 4.27 4.02
CA ASN A 50 1.53 2.94 3.60
C ASN A 50 0.69 1.79 4.17
N MET A 51 -0.61 2.03 4.41
CA MET A 51 -1.52 1.03 4.96
C MET A 51 -2.83 0.93 4.16
N TYR A 52 -3.49 -0.21 4.31
CA TYR A 52 -4.86 -0.43 3.83
C TYR A 52 -5.77 -0.96 4.93
N LYS A 53 -7.07 -0.77 4.73
CA LYS A 53 -8.13 -1.41 5.47
C LYS A 53 -8.67 -2.58 4.65
N LEU A 54 -8.69 -3.78 5.22
CA LEU A 54 -9.32 -4.96 4.62
C LEU A 54 -10.70 -5.13 5.24
N SER A 55 -11.73 -5.00 4.44
CA SER A 55 -13.13 -5.22 4.85
C SER A 55 -13.48 -6.71 4.77
N LEU A 56 -14.11 -7.22 5.82
CA LEU A 56 -14.51 -8.62 5.93
C LEU A 56 -15.95 -8.73 6.45
N GLN A 57 -16.56 -9.88 6.18
CA GLN A 57 -17.83 -10.30 6.77
C GLN A 57 -17.61 -11.66 7.43
N THR A 58 -18.06 -11.83 8.68
CA THR A 58 -17.99 -13.11 9.40
C THR A 58 -19.36 -13.73 9.53
N GLY A 59 -19.42 -15.06 9.36
CA GLY A 59 -20.60 -15.87 9.58
C GLY A 59 -20.60 -16.55 10.95
N ALA A 60 -21.27 -17.71 11.05
CA ALA A 60 -21.32 -18.50 12.26
C ALA A 60 -19.92 -18.94 12.73
N ALA A 61 -19.79 -19.23 14.02
CA ALA A 61 -18.55 -19.74 14.58
C ALA A 61 -18.03 -20.97 13.83
N GLY A 62 -16.73 -21.03 13.59
CA GLY A 62 -16.06 -22.08 12.80
C GLY A 62 -15.99 -21.80 11.31
N THR A 63 -16.76 -20.85 10.77
CA THR A 63 -16.73 -20.52 9.34
C THR A 63 -15.56 -19.61 8.98
N ARG A 64 -15.17 -19.62 7.71
CA ARG A 64 -14.14 -18.73 7.17
C ARG A 64 -14.76 -17.37 6.82
N PRO A 65 -14.21 -16.24 7.30
CA PRO A 65 -14.64 -14.90 6.91
C PRO A 65 -14.54 -14.66 5.40
N VAL A 66 -15.48 -13.89 4.86
CA VAL A 66 -15.49 -13.48 3.45
C VAL A 66 -14.76 -12.14 3.33
N LEU A 67 -13.79 -12.08 2.43
CA LEU A 67 -13.10 -10.83 2.10
C LEU A 67 -13.97 -10.01 1.14
N LYS A 68 -14.13 -8.72 1.43
CA LYS A 68 -14.97 -7.81 0.63
C LYS A 68 -14.15 -6.86 -0.24
N GLY A 69 -12.92 -6.56 0.13
CA GLY A 69 -12.02 -5.67 -0.60
C GLY A 69 -11.17 -4.82 0.32
N THR A 70 -10.31 -4.02 -0.27
CA THR A 70 -9.40 -3.11 0.45
C THR A 70 -9.74 -1.65 0.20
N GLU A 71 -9.41 -0.79 1.15
CA GLU A 71 -9.45 0.66 1.05
C GLU A 71 -8.10 1.24 1.52
N PRO A 72 -7.32 1.89 0.65
CA PRO A 72 -7.57 2.05 -0.79
C PRO A 72 -7.62 0.70 -1.52
N ASP A 73 -8.21 0.69 -2.72
CA ASP A 73 -8.24 -0.52 -3.55
C ASP A 73 -6.81 -0.89 -4.00
N ILE A 74 -6.41 -2.12 -3.69
CA ILE A 74 -5.08 -2.65 -4.02
C ILE A 74 -5.25 -3.99 -4.75
N PRO A 75 -5.58 -3.97 -6.04
CA PRO A 75 -5.99 -5.15 -6.79
C PRO A 75 -4.91 -6.22 -6.96
N PHE A 76 -3.65 -5.88 -6.70
CA PHE A 76 -2.53 -6.82 -6.83
C PHE A 76 -2.23 -7.62 -5.56
N ILE A 77 -2.78 -7.27 -4.40
CA ILE A 77 -2.58 -8.07 -3.18
C ILE A 77 -3.34 -9.39 -3.28
N ARG A 78 -2.64 -10.47 -3.02
CA ARG A 78 -3.18 -11.83 -3.00
C ARG A 78 -3.31 -12.33 -1.56
N PHE A 79 -4.54 -12.39 -1.06
CA PHE A 79 -4.81 -12.87 0.30
C PHE A 79 -4.89 -14.39 0.38
N LYS A 80 -4.14 -14.98 1.30
CA LYS A 80 -4.26 -16.37 1.76
C LYS A 80 -5.02 -16.35 3.09
N ASN A 81 -6.32 -16.57 3.01
CA ASN A 81 -7.22 -16.41 4.15
C ASN A 81 -7.34 -17.70 4.97
N TYR A 82 -6.75 -17.73 6.16
CA TYR A 82 -6.83 -18.81 7.16
C TYR A 82 -7.57 -18.35 8.42
N LEU A 83 -8.24 -17.20 8.39
CA LEU A 83 -9.07 -16.72 9.49
C LEU A 83 -10.23 -17.66 9.78
N LYS A 84 -10.70 -17.62 11.04
CA LYS A 84 -11.92 -18.30 11.48
C LYS A 84 -12.80 -17.37 12.27
N ALA A 85 -14.10 -17.46 12.07
CA ALA A 85 -15.07 -16.82 12.95
C ALA A 85 -15.16 -17.61 14.26
N ALA A 86 -15.23 -16.91 15.41
CA ALA A 86 -15.31 -17.55 16.74
C ALA A 86 -16.26 -16.75 17.64
N PRO A 87 -16.78 -17.37 18.73
CA PRO A 87 -17.66 -16.71 19.70
C PRO A 87 -16.83 -15.87 20.70
N VAL A 88 -16.07 -14.91 20.15
CA VAL A 88 -15.20 -14.01 20.93
C VAL A 88 -15.69 -12.56 20.79
N SER A 89 -15.34 -11.71 21.75
CA SER A 89 -15.69 -10.28 21.71
C SER A 89 -14.69 -9.42 20.95
N SER A 90 -13.42 -9.83 20.94
CA SER A 90 -12.31 -9.18 20.24
C SER A 90 -11.59 -10.18 19.34
N ASP A 91 -10.89 -9.68 18.32
CA ASP A 91 -10.08 -10.53 17.45
C ASP A 91 -8.70 -10.84 18.04
N SER A 92 -8.08 -11.87 17.49
CA SER A 92 -6.65 -12.15 17.57
C SER A 92 -6.06 -12.30 16.15
N ALA A 93 -6.64 -11.58 15.20
CA ALA A 93 -6.23 -11.66 13.82
C ALA A 93 -4.93 -10.87 13.58
N TYR A 94 -4.11 -11.41 12.71
CA TYR A 94 -2.87 -10.77 12.28
C TYR A 94 -2.59 -11.09 10.80
N ILE A 95 -1.82 -10.21 10.18
CA ILE A 95 -1.43 -10.32 8.78
C ILE A 95 0.06 -10.58 8.73
N ILE A 96 0.48 -11.60 7.98
CA ILE A 96 1.90 -11.85 7.70
C ILE A 96 2.15 -11.61 6.22
N GLY A 97 3.20 -10.83 5.93
CA GLY A 97 3.71 -10.59 4.58
C GLY A 97 5.19 -10.28 4.60
N ALA A 98 5.80 -10.23 3.43
CA ALA A 98 7.15 -9.75 3.26
C ALA A 98 7.15 -8.39 2.54
N PRO A 99 8.15 -7.53 2.77
CA PRO A 99 8.33 -6.33 1.97
C PRO A 99 8.44 -6.67 0.48
N LEU A 100 7.85 -5.83 -0.36
CA LEU A 100 7.84 -5.96 -1.82
C LEU A 100 7.14 -7.23 -2.37
N ASP A 101 6.54 -8.06 -1.50
CA ASP A 101 5.75 -9.24 -1.89
C ASP A 101 4.25 -8.92 -1.84
N ASP A 102 3.52 -9.33 -2.86
CA ASP A 102 2.09 -9.12 -2.99
C ASP A 102 1.23 -10.14 -2.22
N VAL A 103 1.83 -11.18 -1.61
CA VAL A 103 1.10 -12.18 -0.83
C VAL A 103 0.97 -11.76 0.63
N ARG A 104 -0.26 -11.82 1.14
CA ARG A 104 -0.58 -11.57 2.56
C ARG A 104 -1.34 -12.77 3.13
N TYR A 105 -0.81 -13.33 4.20
CA TYR A 105 -1.40 -14.45 4.94
C TYR A 105 -2.20 -13.91 6.12
N LEU A 106 -3.46 -14.27 6.22
CA LEU A 106 -4.39 -13.85 7.27
C LEU A 106 -4.60 -15.00 8.24
N TYR A 107 -4.24 -14.83 9.50
CA TYR A 107 -4.38 -15.84 10.55
C TYR A 107 -5.15 -15.30 11.76
N GLY A 108 -5.57 -16.23 12.62
CA GLY A 108 -6.25 -15.91 13.87
C GLY A 108 -7.77 -16.04 13.79
N VAL A 109 -8.45 -15.43 14.77
CA VAL A 109 -9.91 -15.51 14.87
C VAL A 109 -10.53 -14.11 14.89
N LEU A 110 -11.74 -14.02 14.33
CA LEU A 110 -12.58 -12.82 14.33
C LEU A 110 -13.89 -13.12 15.07
N PRO A 111 -14.53 -12.09 15.69
CA PRO A 111 -15.87 -12.25 16.22
C PRO A 111 -16.84 -12.76 15.16
N ALA A 112 -17.65 -13.79 15.52
CA ALA A 112 -18.65 -14.36 14.64
C ALA A 112 -19.83 -13.40 14.40
N ASN A 113 -20.57 -13.61 13.30
CA ASN A 113 -21.81 -12.92 12.93
C ASN A 113 -21.66 -11.40 12.86
N ARG A 114 -20.56 -10.92 12.22
CA ARG A 114 -20.34 -9.51 11.92
C ARG A 114 -20.55 -9.25 10.43
N GLU A 115 -21.49 -8.38 10.09
CA GLU A 115 -21.73 -7.96 8.70
C GLU A 115 -20.56 -7.13 8.14
N ALA A 116 -19.90 -6.36 9.02
CA ALA A 116 -18.71 -5.59 8.70
C ALA A 116 -17.65 -5.76 9.80
N TYR A 117 -16.45 -6.08 9.38
CA TYR A 117 -15.25 -6.13 10.20
C TYR A 117 -14.07 -5.58 9.42
N VAL A 118 -13.14 -4.92 10.09
CA VAL A 118 -11.99 -4.28 9.42
C VAL A 118 -10.70 -4.74 10.06
N LEU A 119 -9.81 -5.31 9.26
CA LEU A 119 -8.40 -5.49 9.59
C LEU A 119 -7.58 -4.42 8.86
N LYS A 120 -6.39 -4.11 9.38
CA LYS A 120 -5.48 -3.17 8.77
C LYS A 120 -4.16 -3.88 8.44
N GLY A 121 -3.64 -3.63 7.25
CA GLY A 121 -2.36 -4.17 6.80
C GLY A 121 -1.49 -3.11 6.14
N ASP A 122 -0.23 -3.44 5.92
CA ASP A 122 0.74 -2.60 5.23
C ASP A 122 0.61 -2.71 3.70
N ILE A 123 0.87 -1.61 2.99
CA ILE A 123 1.05 -1.63 1.53
C ILE A 123 2.44 -2.19 1.24
N PRO A 124 2.55 -3.35 0.54
CA PRO A 124 3.83 -4.05 0.38
C PRO A 124 4.88 -3.30 -0.43
N ASP A 125 4.46 -2.51 -1.39
CA ASP A 125 5.31 -1.74 -2.31
C ASP A 125 4.67 -0.38 -2.57
N PRO A 126 4.87 0.60 -1.68
CA PRO A 126 4.25 1.92 -1.81
C PRO A 126 4.63 2.66 -3.09
N ALA A 127 5.86 2.48 -3.57
CA ALA A 127 6.35 3.12 -4.78
C ALA A 127 5.62 2.59 -6.03
N LEU A 128 5.59 1.28 -6.22
CA LEU A 128 4.88 0.67 -7.34
C LEU A 128 3.36 0.93 -7.23
N TYR A 129 2.83 0.93 -6.00
CA TYR A 129 1.42 1.23 -5.79
C TYR A 129 1.08 2.67 -6.21
N LEU A 130 1.91 3.66 -5.84
CA LEU A 130 1.71 5.05 -6.27
C LEU A 130 1.68 5.16 -7.81
N ALA A 131 2.61 4.50 -8.50
CA ALA A 131 2.65 4.53 -9.96
C ALA A 131 1.39 3.93 -10.58
N ARG A 132 0.90 2.80 -10.06
CA ARG A 132 -0.36 2.17 -10.48
C ARG A 132 -1.57 3.06 -10.19
N TYR A 133 -1.69 3.51 -8.95
CA TYR A 133 -2.78 4.39 -8.52
C TYR A 133 -2.85 5.66 -9.38
N LEU A 134 -1.71 6.31 -9.61
CA LEU A 134 -1.66 7.51 -10.45
C LEU A 134 -2.00 7.22 -11.91
N THR A 135 -1.55 6.08 -12.46
CA THR A 135 -1.91 5.65 -13.81
C THR A 135 -3.43 5.49 -13.94
N ASP A 136 -4.06 4.79 -13.00
CA ASP A 136 -5.50 4.57 -12.98
C ASP A 136 -6.27 5.90 -12.85
N GLN A 137 -5.82 6.79 -11.97
CA GLN A 137 -6.41 8.12 -11.80
C GLN A 137 -6.30 8.99 -13.06
N LEU A 138 -5.18 8.90 -13.77
CA LEU A 138 -5.00 9.60 -15.04
C LEU A 138 -5.94 9.07 -16.12
N GLN A 139 -6.06 7.75 -16.23
CA GLN A 139 -6.95 7.09 -17.20
C GLN A 139 -8.43 7.39 -16.92
N GLN A 140 -8.85 7.34 -15.66
CA GLN A 140 -10.21 7.73 -15.23
C GLN A 140 -10.53 9.20 -15.58
N LYS A 141 -9.53 10.06 -15.63
CA LYS A 141 -9.66 11.46 -16.05
C LYS A 141 -9.48 11.68 -17.55
N GLY A 142 -9.47 10.61 -18.34
CA GLY A 142 -9.38 10.67 -19.81
C GLY A 142 -7.98 10.97 -20.34
N ILE A 143 -6.92 10.77 -19.54
CA ILE A 143 -5.54 10.86 -20.01
C ILE A 143 -5.08 9.44 -20.33
N ARG A 144 -4.80 9.19 -21.60
CA ARG A 144 -4.28 7.89 -22.05
C ARG A 144 -2.84 7.69 -21.55
N VAL A 145 -2.53 6.50 -21.05
CA VAL A 145 -1.18 6.06 -20.66
C VAL A 145 -0.90 4.74 -21.38
N ASP A 146 0.14 4.67 -22.20
CA ASP A 146 0.45 3.49 -23.02
C ASP A 146 1.34 2.48 -22.28
N GLY A 147 2.28 2.96 -21.46
CA GLY A 147 3.22 2.11 -20.72
C GLY A 147 2.65 1.59 -19.41
N SER A 148 3.18 0.45 -18.96
CA SER A 148 2.85 -0.11 -17.65
C SER A 148 3.45 0.73 -16.53
N PRO A 149 2.74 0.92 -15.39
CA PRO A 149 3.30 1.61 -14.23
C PRO A 149 4.51 0.88 -13.67
N SER A 150 5.52 1.62 -13.21
CA SER A 150 6.77 1.11 -12.71
C SER A 150 7.32 1.96 -11.57
N CYS A 151 8.42 1.55 -10.95
CA CYS A 151 9.14 2.33 -9.95
C CYS A 151 10.65 2.28 -10.19
N TYR A 152 11.39 3.18 -9.54
CA TYR A 152 12.84 3.28 -9.71
C TYR A 152 13.55 1.94 -9.52
N ARG A 153 13.22 1.19 -8.47
CA ARG A 153 13.80 -0.12 -8.20
C ARG A 153 13.65 -1.07 -9.40
N ILE A 154 12.44 -1.21 -9.94
CA ILE A 154 12.17 -2.10 -11.08
C ILE A 154 12.93 -1.62 -12.33
N GLU A 155 12.94 -0.31 -12.57
CA GLU A 155 13.66 0.24 -13.74
C GLU A 155 15.17 0.00 -13.66
N VAL A 156 15.75 0.02 -12.45
CA VAL A 156 17.17 -0.31 -12.25
C VAL A 156 17.42 -1.80 -12.38
N GLU A 157 16.61 -2.66 -11.76
CA GLU A 157 16.72 -4.13 -11.85
C GLU A 157 16.66 -4.63 -13.28
N GLU A 158 15.82 -3.98 -14.12
CA GLU A 158 15.65 -4.34 -15.52
C GLU A 158 16.55 -3.53 -16.49
N ASN A 159 17.50 -2.76 -15.96
CA ASN A 159 18.45 -1.93 -16.73
C ASN A 159 17.77 -0.93 -17.66
N ARG A 160 16.58 -0.43 -17.32
CA ARG A 160 15.83 0.57 -18.09
C ARG A 160 15.98 2.00 -17.56
N TRP A 161 16.46 2.16 -16.33
CA TRP A 161 16.60 3.48 -15.72
C TRP A 161 17.56 4.36 -16.51
N LYS A 162 17.07 5.51 -16.96
CA LYS A 162 17.88 6.52 -17.65
C LYS A 162 17.81 7.84 -16.90
N LYS A 163 18.98 8.37 -16.58
CA LYS A 163 19.10 9.72 -16.04
C LYS A 163 18.97 10.70 -17.22
N GLY A 164 17.78 11.24 -17.45
CA GLY A 164 17.49 12.19 -18.53
C GLY A 164 17.09 13.55 -18.00
N GLU A 165 16.89 14.51 -18.92
CA GLU A 165 16.30 15.81 -18.55
C GLU A 165 14.89 15.61 -18.04
N ARG A 166 14.58 16.31 -16.92
CA ARG A 166 13.24 16.28 -16.31
C ARG A 166 12.60 17.66 -16.46
N LYS A 167 11.35 17.68 -16.92
CA LYS A 167 10.53 18.88 -16.92
C LYS A 167 9.53 18.82 -15.80
N GLU A 168 9.58 19.80 -14.91
CA GLU A 168 8.58 19.92 -13.86
C GLU A 168 7.21 20.25 -14.47
N ILE A 169 6.18 19.54 -14.05
CA ILE A 169 4.79 19.77 -14.47
C ILE A 169 3.98 20.35 -13.31
N VAL A 170 4.20 19.85 -12.11
CA VAL A 170 3.53 20.29 -10.89
C VAL A 170 4.37 19.91 -9.68
N THR A 171 4.40 20.78 -8.70
CA THR A 171 5.00 20.55 -7.38
C THR A 171 3.92 20.66 -6.32
N THR A 172 3.96 19.74 -5.35
CA THR A 172 3.18 19.81 -4.12
C THR A 172 4.11 19.83 -2.94
N TYR A 173 3.69 20.46 -1.85
CA TYR A 173 4.48 20.57 -0.63
C TYR A 173 3.79 19.78 0.48
N SER A 174 4.58 19.06 1.29
CA SER A 174 4.11 18.46 2.53
C SER A 174 3.84 19.54 3.59
N PRO A 175 3.13 19.21 4.67
CA PRO A 175 3.21 19.98 5.90
C PRO A 175 4.65 20.14 6.37
N THR A 176 4.90 21.11 7.24
CA THR A 176 6.25 21.29 7.80
C THR A 176 6.67 20.08 8.63
N LEU A 177 7.98 19.82 8.73
CA LEU A 177 8.49 18.73 9.59
C LEU A 177 7.99 18.85 11.03
N ARG A 178 7.84 20.08 11.55
CA ARG A 178 7.30 20.34 12.88
C ARG A 178 5.86 19.83 13.02
N GLU A 179 5.01 20.08 12.03
CA GLU A 179 3.61 19.63 12.03
C GLU A 179 3.55 18.09 11.94
N ILE A 180 4.36 17.48 11.06
CA ILE A 180 4.45 16.03 10.91
C ILE A 180 4.90 15.40 12.24
N ALA A 181 5.99 15.87 12.83
CA ALA A 181 6.51 15.36 14.09
C ALA A 181 5.51 15.54 15.25
N SER A 182 4.76 16.65 15.25
CA SER A 182 3.71 16.88 16.25
C SER A 182 2.61 15.81 16.16
N VAL A 183 2.15 15.51 14.96
CA VAL A 183 1.13 14.44 14.76
C VAL A 183 1.69 13.09 15.18
N CYS A 184 2.89 12.73 14.73
CA CYS A 184 3.52 11.46 15.09
C CYS A 184 3.60 11.27 16.62
N ASN A 185 4.01 12.31 17.34
CA ASN A 185 4.17 12.23 18.79
C ASN A 185 2.85 12.20 19.56
N HIS A 186 1.79 12.89 19.07
CA HIS A 186 0.52 12.96 19.79
C HIS A 186 -0.36 11.74 19.57
N VAL A 187 -0.34 11.13 18.38
CA VAL A 187 -1.23 10.02 18.05
C VAL A 187 -0.50 8.70 17.85
N SER A 188 0.81 8.67 18.16
CA SER A 188 1.66 7.48 17.93
C SER A 188 1.51 6.94 16.50
N HIS A 189 1.57 7.85 15.56
CA HIS A 189 1.42 7.53 14.13
C HIS A 189 2.80 7.10 13.58
N ASN A 190 2.89 5.86 13.18
CA ASN A 190 4.13 5.27 12.64
C ASN A 190 4.22 5.48 11.14
#